data_e86e143be3a2a7716afc49acf88cba2e
#
_entry.id   e86e143be3a2a7716afc49acf88cba2e
#
_cell.length_a   1.000
_cell.length_b   1.000
_cell.length_c   1.000
_cell.angle_alpha   90.00
_cell.angle_beta   90.00
_cell.angle_gamma   90.00
#
_symmetry.space_group_name_H-M   'P 1'
#
loop_
_entity.id
_entity.type
_entity.pdbx_description
1 polymer ?
#
loop_
_entity_poly.entity_id
_entity_poly.type
_entity_poly.pdbx_seq_one_letter_code
_entity_poly.pdbx_strand_id
1 'polypeptide(L)'
;MLWIKRIRRKAGLVMEKQRLFKMGMLEQNFLVKALCDAQKASGPEISGEVQSLIDKTVNAPKGKLYLNNTEFQWAAQSLNGMRNAYLSAGRSSGGIDRVLAKLMNSKYRHAPIR
;
A
#
# COMPACT_ATOMS: atom_id res chain seq x y z
N MET A 1 -19.08 26.66 18.26
CA MET A 1 -19.91 25.53 17.92
C MET A 1 -19.86 25.18 16.47
N LEU A 2 -20.07 26.14 15.64
CA LEU A 2 -20.07 25.88 14.22
C LEU A 2 -18.73 25.41 13.70
N TRP A 3 -17.68 25.96 14.23
CA TRP A 3 -16.36 25.59 13.76
C TRP A 3 -16.04 24.13 14.12
N ILE A 4 -16.59 23.64 15.22
CA ILE A 4 -16.40 22.25 15.58
C ILE A 4 -17.05 21.34 14.55
N LYS A 5 -18.22 21.69 14.14
CA LYS A 5 -18.91 20.93 13.11
C LYS A 5 -18.14 20.95 11.82
N ARG A 6 -17.58 22.10 11.48
CA ARG A 6 -16.78 22.20 10.27
C ARG A 6 -15.58 21.30 10.31
N ILE A 7 -14.90 21.31 11.44
CA ILE A 7 -13.72 20.47 11.59
C ILE A 7 -14.07 19.01 11.47
N ARG A 8 -15.12 18.62 12.17
CA ARG A 8 -15.55 17.23 12.15
C ARG A 8 -15.97 16.82 10.75
N ARG A 9 -16.67 17.71 10.07
CA ARG A 9 -17.11 17.42 8.73
C ARG A 9 -15.93 17.22 7.79
N LYS A 10 -14.92 18.05 7.93
CA LYS A 10 -13.73 17.89 7.13
C LYS A 10 -13.07 16.55 7.38
N ALA A 11 -12.94 16.20 8.62
CA ALA A 11 -12.30 14.95 8.98
C ALA A 11 -13.10 13.77 8.46
N GLY A 12 -14.42 13.88 8.54
CA GLY A 12 -15.27 12.77 8.15
C GLY A 12 -15.50 12.66 6.67
N LEU A 13 -15.24 13.73 5.95
CA LEU A 13 -15.61 13.79 4.57
C LEU A 13 -14.57 13.22 3.64
N VAL A 14 -13.76 12.36 4.08
CA VAL A 14 -12.85 11.73 3.16
C VAL A 14 -12.01 12.66 2.33
N MET A 15 -11.83 13.84 2.83
CA MET A 15 -10.90 14.73 2.17
C MET A 15 -9.48 14.43 2.60
N GLU A 16 -9.34 13.37 3.33
CA GLU A 16 -8.06 12.89 3.80
C GLU A 16 -7.17 12.55 2.62
N LYS A 17 -5.95 13.04 2.67
CA LYS A 17 -4.99 12.74 1.63
C LYS A 17 -4.40 11.37 1.84
N GLN A 18 -4.23 10.65 0.77
CA GLN A 18 -3.59 9.35 0.80
C GLN A 18 -2.45 9.35 -0.19
N ARG A 19 -1.53 8.43 0.00
CA ARG A 19 -0.44 8.30 -0.95
C ARG A 19 -0.94 7.65 -2.22
N LEU A 20 -0.63 8.26 -3.35
CA LEU A 20 -0.98 7.69 -4.65
C LEU A 20 0.24 6.96 -5.20
N PHE A 21 0.13 5.65 -5.28
CA PHE A 21 1.16 4.81 -5.84
C PHE A 21 0.71 4.36 -7.22
N LYS A 22 1.40 4.84 -8.24
CA LYS A 22 1.08 4.47 -9.62
C LYS A 22 1.89 3.25 -10.00
N MET A 23 1.21 2.19 -10.41
CA MET A 23 1.85 0.91 -10.68
C MET A 23 1.74 0.54 -12.14
N GLY A 24 2.83 0.07 -12.71
CA GLY A 24 2.78 -0.73 -13.91
C GLY A 24 2.43 -2.17 -13.55
N MET A 25 2.27 -3.01 -14.55
CA MET A 25 1.91 -4.40 -14.32
C MET A 25 2.95 -5.12 -13.47
N LEU A 26 4.22 -4.90 -13.76
CA LEU A 26 5.28 -5.57 -13.02
C LEU A 26 5.30 -5.14 -11.57
N GLU A 27 5.13 -3.86 -11.32
CA GLU A 27 5.12 -3.32 -9.97
C GLU A 27 3.94 -3.85 -9.17
N GLN A 28 2.78 -3.90 -9.82
CA GLN A 28 1.59 -4.44 -9.19
C GLN A 28 1.80 -5.89 -8.80
N ASN A 29 2.40 -6.68 -9.69
CA ASN A 29 2.66 -8.09 -9.41
C ASN A 29 3.62 -8.27 -8.24
N PHE A 30 4.68 -7.46 -8.17
CA PHE A 30 5.60 -7.53 -7.05
C PHE A 30 4.89 -7.20 -5.74
N LEU A 31 4.07 -6.16 -5.75
CA LEU A 31 3.40 -5.75 -4.52
C LEU A 31 2.40 -6.82 -4.07
N VAL A 32 1.62 -7.36 -4.99
CA VAL A 32 0.66 -8.41 -4.64
C VAL A 32 1.38 -9.62 -4.06
N LYS A 33 2.46 -10.03 -4.69
CA LYS A 33 3.22 -11.18 -4.19
C LYS A 33 3.79 -10.91 -2.80
N ALA A 34 4.33 -9.71 -2.60
CA ALA A 34 4.89 -9.34 -1.31
C ALA A 34 3.82 -9.35 -0.22
N LEU A 35 2.63 -8.82 -0.53
CA LEU A 35 1.53 -8.81 0.42
C LEU A 35 1.03 -10.21 0.73
N CYS A 36 0.96 -11.07 -0.28
CA CYS A 36 0.57 -12.46 -0.05
C CYS A 36 1.55 -13.19 0.84
N ASP A 37 2.85 -12.98 0.63
CA ASP A 37 3.86 -13.60 1.46
C ASP A 37 3.77 -13.08 2.90
N ALA A 38 3.54 -11.77 3.06
CA ALA A 38 3.38 -11.20 4.39
C ALA A 38 2.12 -11.73 5.08
N GLN A 39 1.05 -11.93 4.32
CA GLN A 39 -0.18 -12.47 4.87
C GLN A 39 0.03 -13.86 5.45
N LYS A 40 0.80 -14.69 4.74
CA LYS A 40 1.07 -16.04 5.23
C LYS A 40 1.87 -16.03 6.51
N ALA A 41 2.73 -15.03 6.67
CA ALA A 41 3.57 -14.92 7.85
C ALA A 41 2.85 -14.24 9.01
N SER A 42 1.70 -13.64 8.76
CA SER A 42 0.96 -12.87 9.77
C SER A 42 0.00 -13.76 10.52
N GLY A 43 -0.36 -13.33 11.72
CA GLY A 43 -1.39 -14.02 12.49
C GLY A 43 -2.77 -13.72 11.92
N PRO A 44 -3.78 -14.47 12.38
CA PRO A 44 -5.14 -14.31 11.87
C PRO A 44 -5.72 -12.92 12.12
N GLU A 45 -5.23 -12.23 13.12
CA GLU A 45 -5.75 -10.91 13.45
C GLU A 45 -5.48 -9.87 12.37
N ILE A 46 -4.37 -10.03 11.68
CA ILE A 46 -3.94 -9.06 10.68
C ILE A 46 -4.28 -9.54 9.28
N SER A 47 -4.46 -10.84 9.12
CA SER A 47 -4.64 -11.44 7.81
C SER A 47 -5.79 -10.83 7.03
N GLY A 48 -6.91 -10.51 7.69
CA GLY A 48 -8.05 -9.91 7.03
C GLY A 48 -7.78 -8.52 6.48
N GLU A 49 -7.00 -7.74 7.22
CA GLU A 49 -6.65 -6.40 6.78
C GLU A 49 -5.68 -6.44 5.62
N VAL A 50 -4.73 -7.37 5.67
CA VAL A 50 -3.80 -7.54 4.56
C VAL A 50 -4.54 -8.04 3.34
N GLN A 51 -5.53 -8.92 3.52
CA GLN A 51 -6.35 -9.39 2.40
C GLN A 51 -7.09 -8.23 1.74
N SER A 52 -7.62 -7.31 2.53
CA SER A 52 -8.28 -6.14 1.98
C SER A 52 -7.33 -5.31 1.14
N LEU A 53 -6.10 -5.17 1.58
CA LEU A 53 -5.11 -4.42 0.82
C LEU A 53 -4.73 -5.17 -0.45
N ILE A 54 -4.62 -6.48 -0.40
CA ILE A 54 -4.35 -7.28 -1.60
C ILE A 54 -5.46 -7.07 -2.62
N ASP A 55 -6.71 -7.15 -2.18
CA ASP A 55 -7.85 -6.96 -3.08
C ASP A 55 -7.85 -5.58 -3.68
N LYS A 56 -7.54 -4.57 -2.88
CA LYS A 56 -7.46 -3.21 -3.34
C LYS A 56 -6.36 -3.05 -4.39
N THR A 57 -5.23 -3.69 -4.17
CA THR A 57 -4.10 -3.61 -5.09
C THR A 57 -4.42 -4.28 -6.42
N VAL A 58 -5.03 -5.46 -6.36
CA VAL A 58 -5.40 -6.19 -7.56
C VAL A 58 -6.40 -5.40 -8.40
N ASN A 59 -7.31 -4.71 -7.73
CA ASN A 59 -8.39 -4.00 -8.41
C ASN A 59 -8.13 -2.52 -8.63
N ALA A 60 -6.88 -2.07 -8.42
CA ALA A 60 -6.56 -0.66 -8.56
C ALA A 60 -6.83 -0.18 -10.00
N PRO A 61 -7.74 0.77 -10.20
CA PRO A 61 -8.08 1.20 -11.55
C PRO A 61 -6.89 1.91 -12.20
N LYS A 62 -6.55 1.45 -13.38
CA LYS A 62 -5.44 2.01 -14.15
C LYS A 62 -4.13 2.04 -13.36
N GLY A 63 -3.97 1.11 -12.43
CA GLY A 63 -2.77 1.04 -11.62
C GLY A 63 -2.63 2.10 -10.56
N LYS A 64 -3.68 2.86 -10.31
CA LYS A 64 -3.64 3.92 -9.29
C LYS A 64 -4.11 3.38 -7.96
N LEU A 65 -3.18 3.25 -7.04
CA LEU A 65 -3.45 2.70 -5.72
C LEU A 65 -3.30 3.81 -4.68
N TYR A 66 -4.39 4.07 -3.97
CA TYR A 66 -4.40 5.08 -2.91
C TYR A 66 -4.24 4.37 -1.57
N LEU A 67 -3.22 4.77 -0.81
CA LEU A 67 -2.86 4.11 0.42
C LEU A 67 -2.95 5.07 1.59
N ASN A 68 -3.65 4.66 2.65
CA ASN A 68 -3.57 5.40 3.90
C ASN A 68 -2.26 5.04 4.61
N ASN A 69 -2.00 5.64 5.77
CA ASN A 69 -0.73 5.43 6.45
C ASN A 69 -0.50 3.98 6.84
N THR A 70 -1.52 3.31 7.33
CA THR A 70 -1.39 1.90 7.73
C THR A 70 -1.12 1.02 6.51
N GLU A 71 -1.86 1.24 5.44
CA GLU A 71 -1.68 0.47 4.22
C GLU A 71 -0.30 0.71 3.61
N PHE A 72 0.14 1.96 3.65
CA PHE A 72 1.47 2.29 3.16
C PHE A 72 2.55 1.54 3.93
N GLN A 73 2.44 1.51 5.25
CA GLN A 73 3.41 0.80 6.07
C GLN A 73 3.41 -0.69 5.77
N TRP A 74 2.23 -1.28 5.61
CA TRP A 74 2.16 -2.70 5.28
C TRP A 74 2.78 -2.98 3.92
N ALA A 75 2.51 -2.13 2.95
CA ALA A 75 3.09 -2.31 1.63
C ALA A 75 4.61 -2.22 1.69
N ALA A 76 5.13 -1.22 2.39
CA ALA A 76 6.56 -1.03 2.50
C ALA A 76 7.22 -2.19 3.24
N GLN A 77 6.63 -2.62 4.35
CA GLN A 77 7.17 -3.73 5.11
C GLN A 77 7.13 -5.03 4.34
N SER A 78 6.05 -5.25 3.59
CA SER A 78 5.92 -6.46 2.79
C SER A 78 6.98 -6.52 1.70
N LEU A 79 7.20 -5.40 1.02
CA LEU A 79 8.23 -5.34 -0.02
C LEU A 79 9.61 -5.52 0.58
N ASN A 80 9.84 -4.92 1.74
CA ASN A 80 11.13 -5.05 2.40
C ASN A 80 11.38 -6.49 2.83
N GLY A 81 10.35 -7.18 3.32
CA GLY A 81 10.46 -8.59 3.66
C GLY A 81 10.80 -9.45 2.45
N MET A 82 10.16 -9.18 1.33
CA MET A 82 10.45 -9.92 0.11
C MET A 82 11.87 -9.63 -0.38
N ARG A 83 12.30 -8.38 -0.25
CA ARG A 83 13.67 -8.00 -0.59
C ARG A 83 14.67 -8.81 0.23
N ASN A 84 14.45 -8.87 1.54
CA ASN A 84 15.35 -9.61 2.42
C ASN A 84 15.36 -11.10 2.09
N ALA A 85 14.21 -11.66 1.75
CA ALA A 85 14.13 -13.06 1.38
C ALA A 85 14.92 -13.33 0.08
N TYR A 86 14.83 -12.43 -0.88
CA TYR A 86 15.60 -12.57 -2.10
C TYR A 86 17.10 -12.52 -1.84
N LEU A 87 17.52 -11.54 -1.02
CA LEU A 87 18.94 -11.42 -0.71
C LEU A 87 19.46 -12.63 0.04
N SER A 88 18.67 -13.15 0.99
CA SER A 88 19.06 -14.33 1.73
C SER A 88 19.21 -15.56 0.82
N ALA A 89 18.43 -15.61 -0.23
CA ALA A 89 18.48 -16.69 -1.20
C ALA A 89 19.56 -16.48 -2.27
N GLY A 90 20.34 -15.42 -2.16
CA GLY A 90 21.37 -15.11 -3.14
C GLY A 90 20.83 -14.57 -4.44
N ARG A 91 19.60 -14.04 -4.43
CA ARG A 91 18.95 -13.51 -5.63
C ARG A 91 19.02 -12.00 -5.65
N SER A 92 18.95 -11.44 -6.85
CA SER A 92 18.95 -10.00 -7.01
C SER A 92 17.63 -9.41 -6.55
N SER A 93 17.69 -8.32 -5.79
CA SER A 93 16.50 -7.60 -5.33
C SER A 93 16.25 -6.33 -6.13
N GLY A 94 16.93 -6.16 -7.27
CA GLY A 94 16.86 -4.90 -8.01
C GLY A 94 15.45 -4.50 -8.41
N GLY A 95 14.63 -5.45 -8.84
CA GLY A 95 13.24 -5.15 -9.20
C GLY A 95 12.43 -4.73 -8.00
N ILE A 96 12.63 -5.42 -6.88
CA ILE A 96 11.91 -5.10 -5.66
C ILE A 96 12.36 -3.73 -5.13
N ASP A 97 13.66 -3.48 -5.17
CA ASP A 97 14.20 -2.19 -4.72
C ASP A 97 13.59 -1.04 -5.50
N ARG A 98 13.39 -1.23 -6.79
CA ARG A 98 12.80 -0.20 -7.64
C ARG A 98 11.35 0.08 -7.25
N VAL A 99 10.58 -0.97 -7.01
CA VAL A 99 9.19 -0.82 -6.57
C VAL A 99 9.14 -0.13 -5.22
N LEU A 100 10.00 -0.54 -4.30
CA LEU A 100 10.04 0.03 -2.96
C LEU A 100 10.41 1.51 -3.02
N ALA A 101 11.41 1.87 -3.81
CA ALA A 101 11.80 3.26 -3.96
C ALA A 101 10.64 4.10 -4.52
N LYS A 102 9.94 3.57 -5.49
CA LYS A 102 8.81 4.27 -6.08
C LYS A 102 7.70 4.46 -5.05
N LEU A 103 7.45 3.44 -4.25
CA LEU A 103 6.45 3.54 -3.19
C LEU A 103 6.84 4.59 -2.16
N MET A 104 8.10 4.59 -1.73
CA MET A 104 8.56 5.56 -0.74
C MET A 104 8.50 6.98 -1.26
N ASN A 105 8.59 7.16 -2.56
CA ASN A 105 8.50 8.48 -3.19
C ASN A 105 7.09 8.88 -3.61
N SER A 106 6.11 8.05 -3.31
CA SER A 106 4.73 8.36 -3.67
C SER A 106 4.25 9.59 -2.91
N LYS A 107 3.42 10.38 -3.56
CA LYS A 107 2.99 11.65 -3.00
C LYS A 107 1.56 11.58 -2.54
N TYR A 108 1.24 12.43 -1.57
CA TYR A 108 -0.12 12.52 -1.06
C TYR A 108 -1.03 13.14 -2.10
N ARG A 109 -2.20 12.58 -2.24
CA ARG A 109 -3.25 13.07 -3.12
C ARG A 109 -4.59 12.83 -2.44
N HIS A 110 -5.57 13.62 -2.83
CA HIS A 110 -6.93 13.34 -2.36
C HIS A 110 -7.44 12.11 -3.07
N ALA A 111 -7.88 11.13 -2.30
CA ALA A 111 -8.46 9.94 -2.87
C ALA A 111 -9.82 10.28 -3.49
N PRO A 112 -10.20 9.60 -4.59
CA PRO A 112 -11.50 9.84 -5.18
C PRO A 112 -12.62 9.48 -4.19
N ILE A 113 -13.67 10.28 -4.22
CA ILE A 113 -14.84 10.05 -3.39
C ILE A 113 -15.78 9.12 -4.14
N ARG A 114 -16.32 8.16 -3.43
CA ARG A 114 -17.24 7.21 -4.03
C ARG A 114 -18.61 7.31 -3.47
#